data_8644d2cc295ea22b1972f7319123f4a7
#
_entry.id   8644d2cc295ea22b1972f7319123f4a7
#
_cell.length_a   1.000
_cell.length_b   1.000
_cell.length_c   1.000
_cell.angle_alpha   90.00
_cell.angle_beta   90.00
_cell.angle_gamma   90.00
#
_symmetry.space_group_name_H-M   'P 1'
#
loop_
_entity.id
_entity.type
_entity.pdbx_description
1 polymer ?
#
loop_
_entity_poly.entity_id
_entity_poly.type
_entity_poly.pdbx_seq_one_letter_code
_entity_poly.pdbx_strand_id
1 'polypeptide(L)'
;TALPVFLAGCDELVVLNGPSYSSRLWCAMEIFTFLKMGGNKGRVNAFKLGKGKTPRRMKSNPLERFDATKATCFKLSDKHKLLGVIETGAGSLHHFNMQVRTLFRDGKRGSILRAPSLTRKSTKTAGEITRSLDDEVKV
;
A
#
# COMPACT_ATOMS: atom_id res chain seq x y z
N THR A 1 -9.98 -14.75 -11.19
CA THR A 1 -9.65 -13.86 -10.05
C THR A 1 -9.42 -12.46 -10.60
N ALA A 2 -10.21 -11.47 -10.17
CA ALA A 2 -10.14 -10.08 -10.67
C ALA A 2 -8.99 -9.25 -10.05
N LEU A 3 -8.16 -9.84 -9.17
CA LEU A 3 -7.10 -9.14 -8.45
C LEU A 3 -6.16 -8.32 -9.37
N PRO A 4 -5.66 -8.83 -10.51
CA PRO A 4 -4.79 -8.04 -11.37
C PRO A 4 -5.44 -6.78 -11.92
N VAL A 5 -6.73 -6.84 -12.25
CA VAL A 5 -7.49 -5.70 -12.79
C VAL A 5 -7.59 -4.58 -11.77
N PHE A 6 -7.88 -4.91 -10.51
CA PHE A 6 -7.96 -3.91 -9.44
C PHE A 6 -6.59 -3.30 -9.15
N LEU A 7 -5.54 -4.11 -9.10
CA LEU A 7 -4.18 -3.64 -8.80
C LEU A 7 -3.57 -2.81 -9.93
N ALA A 8 -3.95 -3.05 -11.18
CA ALA A 8 -3.50 -2.26 -12.33
C ALA A 8 -3.97 -0.79 -12.26
N GLY A 9 -5.12 -0.53 -11.61
CA GLY A 9 -5.64 0.82 -11.41
C GLY A 9 -5.17 1.52 -10.14
N CYS A 10 -4.31 0.88 -9.32
CA CYS A 10 -3.83 1.47 -8.08
C CYS A 10 -2.54 2.26 -8.28
N ASP A 11 -2.49 3.49 -7.79
CA ASP A 11 -1.27 4.30 -7.78
C ASP A 11 -0.28 3.84 -6.70
N GLU A 12 -0.78 3.41 -5.55
CA GLU A 12 0.01 2.97 -4.40
C GLU A 12 -0.54 1.68 -3.80
N LEU A 13 0.35 0.87 -3.26
CA LEU A 13 0.01 -0.31 -2.47
C LEU A 13 0.38 -0.09 -1.02
N VAL A 14 -0.62 -0.09 -0.13
CA VAL A 14 -0.41 0.02 1.31
C VAL A 14 -0.41 -1.37 1.94
N VAL A 15 0.71 -1.74 2.54
CA VAL A 15 0.91 -3.02 3.22
C VAL A 15 0.79 -2.83 4.72
N LEU A 16 -0.25 -3.41 5.32
CA LEU A 16 -0.44 -3.45 6.77
C LEU A 16 0.11 -4.76 7.33
N ASN A 17 1.37 -4.73 7.78
CA ASN A 17 2.07 -5.91 8.25
C ASN A 17 1.70 -6.26 9.70
N GLY A 18 0.74 -7.16 9.86
CA GLY A 18 0.41 -7.84 11.11
C GLY A 18 1.29 -9.09 11.35
N PRO A 19 1.07 -9.80 12.46
CA PRO A 19 1.90 -10.96 12.84
C PRO A 19 1.95 -12.09 11.80
N SER A 20 0.85 -12.31 11.08
CA SER A 20 0.72 -13.38 10.08
C SER A 20 0.95 -12.93 8.63
N TYR A 21 1.21 -11.64 8.39
CA TYR A 21 1.33 -11.10 7.02
C TYR A 21 2.40 -11.83 6.20
N SER A 22 3.59 -12.01 6.78
CA SER A 22 4.74 -12.62 6.10
C SER A 22 4.62 -14.12 5.85
N SER A 23 3.63 -14.79 6.45
CA SER A 23 3.37 -16.20 6.24
C SER A 23 2.20 -16.48 5.29
N ARG A 24 1.50 -15.45 4.79
CA ARG A 24 0.34 -15.61 3.91
C ARG A 24 0.72 -15.47 2.45
N LEU A 25 0.42 -16.48 1.64
CA LEU A 25 0.74 -16.48 0.21
C LEU A 25 0.01 -15.39 -0.56
N TRP A 26 -1.26 -15.12 -0.24
CA TRP A 26 -2.05 -14.05 -0.85
C TRP A 26 -1.40 -12.68 -0.69
N CYS A 27 -0.85 -12.38 0.50
CA CYS A 27 -0.19 -11.09 0.75
C CYS A 27 1.04 -10.87 -0.15
N ALA A 28 1.82 -11.93 -0.39
CA ALA A 28 2.94 -11.86 -1.32
C ALA A 28 2.49 -11.74 -2.78
N MET A 29 1.39 -12.42 -3.13
CA MET A 29 0.80 -12.35 -4.46
C MET A 29 0.27 -10.95 -4.80
N GLU A 30 -0.35 -10.26 -3.85
CA GLU A 30 -0.82 -8.88 -4.05
C GLU A 30 0.33 -7.95 -4.42
N ILE A 31 1.44 -7.99 -3.67
CA ILE A 31 2.62 -7.17 -3.97
C ILE A 31 3.21 -7.55 -5.33
N PHE A 32 3.38 -8.84 -5.57
CA PHE A 32 3.93 -9.34 -6.84
C PHE A 32 3.07 -8.90 -8.03
N THR A 33 1.75 -9.06 -7.93
CA THR A 33 0.82 -8.67 -8.98
C THR A 33 0.84 -7.17 -9.22
N PHE A 34 0.85 -6.35 -8.16
CA PHE A 34 0.96 -4.89 -8.28
C PHE A 34 2.19 -4.50 -9.11
N LEU A 35 3.35 -5.08 -8.82
CA LEU A 35 4.58 -4.78 -9.55
C LEU A 35 4.56 -5.28 -11.00
N LYS A 36 3.97 -6.45 -11.24
CA LYS A 36 3.84 -7.00 -12.61
C LYS A 36 2.85 -6.21 -13.47
N MET A 37 1.86 -5.57 -12.85
CA MET A 37 0.89 -4.71 -13.54
C MET A 37 1.39 -3.27 -13.76
N GLY A 38 2.67 -3.01 -13.58
CA GLY A 38 3.29 -1.70 -13.81
C GLY A 38 3.47 -0.85 -12.56
N GLY A 39 3.14 -1.37 -11.39
CA GLY A 39 3.42 -0.71 -10.12
C GLY A 39 4.92 -0.55 -9.87
N ASN A 40 5.29 0.47 -9.10
CA ASN A 40 6.68 0.77 -8.76
C ASN A 40 6.96 0.40 -7.29
N LYS A 41 8.16 -0.15 -7.00
CA LYS A 41 8.62 -0.47 -5.65
C LYS A 41 8.52 0.73 -4.69
N GLY A 42 8.82 1.93 -5.17
CA GLY A 42 8.70 3.17 -4.39
C GLY A 42 7.28 3.53 -3.97
N ARG A 43 6.27 2.94 -4.61
CA ARG A 43 4.85 3.10 -4.30
C ARG A 43 4.28 2.00 -3.40
N VAL A 44 5.12 1.07 -2.91
CA VAL A 44 4.74 0.07 -1.92
C VAL A 44 5.09 0.59 -0.52
N ASN A 45 4.09 0.96 0.25
CA ASN A 45 4.23 1.52 1.58
C ASN A 45 3.89 0.49 2.66
N ALA A 46 4.89 0.01 3.39
CA ALA A 46 4.69 -1.00 4.44
C ALA A 46 4.68 -0.39 5.84
N PHE A 47 3.65 -0.72 6.62
CA PHE A 47 3.45 -0.28 8.00
C PHE A 47 3.30 -1.48 8.92
N LYS A 48 4.03 -1.48 10.04
CA LYS A 48 3.88 -2.51 11.08
C LYS A 48 2.68 -2.18 11.95
N LEU A 49 1.77 -3.15 12.06
CA LEU A 49 0.70 -3.11 13.05
C LEU A 49 1.26 -3.60 14.39
N GLY A 50 1.28 -2.73 15.39
CA GLY A 50 1.68 -3.04 16.75
C GLY A 50 0.50 -3.02 17.70
N LYS A 51 0.74 -3.37 18.98
CA LYS A 51 -0.25 -3.24 20.07
C LYS A 51 -0.60 -1.78 20.41
N GLY A 52 0.04 -0.80 19.77
CA GLY A 52 -0.24 0.63 19.92
C GLY A 52 -1.23 1.14 18.86
N LYS A 53 -1.83 2.31 19.14
CA LYS A 53 -2.89 2.92 18.32
C LYS A 53 -2.42 3.45 16.96
N THR A 54 -1.11 3.60 16.71
CA THR A 54 -0.57 4.17 15.44
C THR A 54 0.29 3.18 14.70
N PRO A 55 0.02 2.93 13.40
CA PRO A 55 0.90 2.13 12.55
C PRO A 55 2.29 2.77 12.45
N ARG A 56 3.33 1.97 12.60
CA ARG A 56 4.71 2.43 12.42
C ARG A 56 5.25 1.98 11.08
N ARG A 57 5.85 2.90 10.31
CA ARG A 57 6.51 2.55 9.06
C ARG A 57 7.63 1.54 9.33
N MET A 58 7.68 0.48 8.53
CA MET A 58 8.69 -0.56 8.69
C MET A 58 10.05 -0.11 8.17
N LYS A 59 11.09 -0.43 8.94
CA LYS A 59 12.50 -0.25 8.55
C LYS A 59 13.11 -1.50 7.93
N SER A 60 12.47 -2.66 8.15
CA SER A 60 12.92 -3.95 7.65
C SER A 60 11.88 -4.56 6.72
N ASN A 61 12.34 -5.39 5.77
CA ASN A 61 11.47 -6.11 4.87
C ASN A 61 10.67 -7.19 5.62
N PRO A 62 9.31 -7.12 5.64
CA PRO A 62 8.50 -8.16 6.27
C PRO A 62 8.57 -9.51 5.54
N LEU A 63 9.00 -9.48 4.28
CA LEU A 63 9.08 -10.65 3.40
C LEU A 63 10.52 -11.11 3.14
N GLU A 64 11.50 -10.65 3.94
CA GLU A 64 12.92 -11.00 3.75
C GLU A 64 13.18 -12.51 3.77
N ARG A 65 12.41 -13.25 4.57
CA ARG A 65 12.51 -14.72 4.69
C ARG A 65 11.31 -15.43 4.07
N PHE A 66 10.56 -14.75 3.20
CA PHE A 66 9.37 -15.34 2.61
C PHE A 66 9.72 -16.56 1.74
N ASP A 67 8.88 -17.60 1.87
CA ASP A 67 8.96 -18.81 1.07
C ASP A 67 7.56 -19.25 0.67
N ALA A 68 7.27 -19.21 -0.63
CA ALA A 68 5.95 -19.54 -1.17
C ALA A 68 5.51 -20.97 -0.83
N THR A 69 6.45 -21.91 -0.76
CA THR A 69 6.13 -23.33 -0.43
C THR A 69 5.67 -23.49 1.01
N LYS A 70 6.24 -22.70 1.92
CA LYS A 70 5.92 -22.68 3.36
C LYS A 70 4.76 -21.75 3.71
N ALA A 71 4.41 -20.84 2.80
CA ALA A 71 3.33 -19.89 3.01
C ALA A 71 1.96 -20.57 3.11
N THR A 72 1.07 -19.95 3.87
CA THR A 72 -0.26 -20.48 4.16
C THR A 72 -1.33 -19.78 3.33
N CYS A 73 -2.40 -20.50 3.02
CA CYS A 73 -3.67 -20.00 2.53
C CYS A 73 -4.79 -20.49 3.43
N PHE A 74 -5.89 -19.75 3.48
CA PHE A 74 -7.08 -20.20 4.22
C PHE A 74 -7.62 -21.51 3.67
N LYS A 75 -7.68 -21.64 2.33
CA LYS A 75 -8.04 -22.87 1.64
C LYS A 75 -6.81 -23.50 0.99
N LEU A 76 -6.62 -24.80 1.17
CA LEU A 76 -5.51 -25.54 0.56
C LEU A 76 -5.60 -25.55 -0.97
N SER A 77 -6.83 -25.63 -1.51
CA SER A 77 -7.08 -25.55 -2.96
C SER A 77 -6.57 -24.23 -3.56
N ASP A 78 -6.69 -23.11 -2.83
CA ASP A 78 -6.18 -21.82 -3.28
C ASP A 78 -4.66 -21.80 -3.28
N LYS A 79 -4.02 -22.44 -2.29
CA LYS A 79 -2.56 -22.55 -2.26
C LYS A 79 -2.05 -23.24 -3.53
N HIS A 80 -2.61 -24.38 -3.91
CA HIS A 80 -2.18 -25.12 -5.11
C HIS A 80 -2.37 -24.28 -6.39
N LYS A 81 -3.53 -23.62 -6.53
CA LYS A 81 -3.78 -22.72 -7.67
C LYS A 81 -2.79 -21.57 -7.74
N LEU A 82 -2.52 -20.93 -6.59
CA LEU A 82 -1.58 -19.80 -6.54
C LEU A 82 -0.13 -20.23 -6.85
N LEU A 83 0.31 -21.38 -6.34
CA LEU A 83 1.64 -21.91 -6.67
C LEU A 83 1.77 -22.16 -8.17
N GLY A 84 0.76 -22.74 -8.83
CA GLY A 84 0.73 -22.91 -10.27
C GLY A 84 0.77 -21.57 -11.04
N VAL A 85 0.03 -20.56 -10.60
CA VAL A 85 0.07 -19.22 -11.19
C VAL A 85 1.46 -18.58 -11.03
N ILE A 86 2.10 -18.76 -9.87
CA ILE A 86 3.46 -18.27 -9.62
C ILE A 86 4.47 -18.92 -10.55
N GLU A 87 4.43 -20.25 -10.70
CA GLU A 87 5.32 -20.98 -11.58
C GLU A 87 5.20 -20.52 -13.04
N THR A 88 3.98 -20.31 -13.49
CA THR A 88 3.72 -19.82 -14.86
C THR A 88 4.13 -18.36 -15.02
N GLY A 89 3.82 -17.49 -14.05
CA GLY A 89 4.01 -16.05 -14.17
C GLY A 89 5.42 -15.55 -13.79
N ALA A 90 6.11 -16.24 -12.88
CA ALA A 90 7.44 -15.89 -12.40
C ALA A 90 8.54 -16.83 -12.96
N GLY A 91 8.16 -17.88 -13.68
CA GLY A 91 9.07 -18.89 -14.22
C GLY A 91 9.48 -19.97 -13.21
N SER A 92 9.49 -19.68 -11.92
CA SER A 92 9.70 -20.66 -10.84
C SER A 92 9.37 -20.07 -9.47
N LEU A 93 9.08 -20.97 -8.50
CA LEU A 93 8.89 -20.57 -7.10
C LEU A 93 10.16 -19.95 -6.50
N HIS A 94 11.34 -20.42 -6.90
CA HIS A 94 12.61 -19.83 -6.48
C HIS A 94 12.74 -18.37 -6.94
N HIS A 95 12.48 -18.11 -8.21
CA HIS A 95 12.55 -16.77 -8.77
C HIS A 95 11.52 -15.82 -8.12
N PHE A 96 10.30 -16.30 -7.90
CA PHE A 96 9.28 -15.57 -7.16
C PHE A 96 9.75 -15.20 -5.74
N ASN A 97 10.28 -16.18 -4.98
CA ASN A 97 10.80 -15.95 -3.64
C ASN A 97 11.92 -14.91 -3.65
N MET A 98 12.83 -14.97 -4.61
CA MET A 98 13.91 -13.99 -4.78
C MET A 98 13.35 -12.59 -5.04
N GLN A 99 12.40 -12.45 -5.95
CA GLN A 99 11.77 -11.17 -6.26
C GLN A 99 11.08 -10.58 -5.01
N VAL A 100 10.26 -11.38 -4.32
CA VAL A 100 9.54 -10.94 -3.11
C VAL A 100 10.51 -10.54 -1.98
N ARG A 101 11.58 -11.30 -1.76
CA ARG A 101 12.59 -11.00 -0.74
C ARG A 101 13.38 -9.73 -1.02
N THR A 102 13.58 -9.39 -2.28
CA THR A 102 14.36 -8.21 -2.69
C THR A 102 13.51 -6.95 -2.84
N LEU A 103 12.18 -7.06 -2.82
CA LEU A 103 11.28 -5.93 -3.01
C LEU A 103 11.55 -4.74 -2.09
N PHE A 104 11.95 -5.01 -0.86
CA PHE A 104 12.20 -4.00 0.16
C PHE A 104 13.70 -3.77 0.43
N ARG A 105 14.62 -4.57 -0.17
CA ARG A 105 16.07 -4.43 0.08
C ARG A 105 16.65 -3.16 -0.50
N ASP A 106 16.15 -2.71 -1.64
CA ASP A 106 16.62 -1.51 -2.34
C ASP A 106 15.96 -0.23 -1.83
N GLY A 107 15.10 -0.34 -0.81
CA GLY A 107 14.32 0.76 -0.24
C GLY A 107 15.07 1.70 0.69
N LYS A 108 16.37 1.94 0.46
CA LYS A 108 17.11 3.01 1.14
C LYS A 108 16.82 4.39 0.56
N ARG A 109 15.66 4.70 0.09
CA ARG A 109 15.13 6.06 -0.16
C ARG A 109 13.75 5.98 -0.82
N GLY A 110 12.77 5.41 -0.11
CA GLY A 110 11.40 5.79 -0.38
C GLY A 110 11.23 7.23 0.08
N SER A 111 10.93 8.12 -0.86
CA SER A 111 10.53 9.50 -0.61
C SER A 111 9.60 9.55 0.60
N ILE A 112 9.92 10.41 1.54
CA ILE A 112 9.04 10.80 2.64
C ILE A 112 7.88 11.53 1.98
N LEU A 113 6.81 10.84 1.66
CA LEU A 113 5.53 11.48 1.46
C LEU A 113 5.11 12.01 2.83
N ARG A 114 5.46 13.27 3.05
CA ARG A 114 4.89 14.11 4.10
C ARG A 114 3.38 13.97 3.95
N ALA A 115 2.74 13.36 4.95
CA ALA A 115 1.29 13.37 5.01
C ALA A 115 0.83 14.82 4.76
N PRO A 116 -0.13 15.06 3.84
CA PRO A 116 -0.65 16.39 3.68
C PRO A 116 -1.17 16.81 5.05
N SER A 117 -0.56 17.83 5.63
CA SER A 117 -1.08 18.45 6.83
C SER A 117 -2.46 18.98 6.43
N LEU A 118 -3.51 18.37 6.97
CA LEU A 118 -4.84 18.93 6.96
C LEU A 118 -4.77 20.22 7.78
N THR A 119 -4.26 21.27 7.16
CA THR A 119 -4.45 22.62 7.65
C THR A 119 -5.95 22.90 7.52
N ARG A 120 -6.63 22.73 8.62
CA ARG A 120 -7.98 23.20 8.86
C ARG A 120 -7.96 24.69 8.51
N LYS A 121 -8.33 25.04 7.27
CA LYS A 121 -8.64 26.42 6.92
C LYS A 121 -9.81 26.82 7.81
N SER A 122 -9.51 27.57 8.86
CA SER A 122 -10.48 28.32 9.62
C SER A 122 -11.18 29.26 8.64
N THR A 123 -12.40 28.97 8.29
CA THR A 123 -13.29 29.89 7.58
C THR A 123 -13.63 31.03 8.53
N LYS A 124 -12.83 32.10 8.55
CA LYS A 124 -13.27 33.42 8.94
C LYS A 124 -14.00 34.00 7.75
N THR A 125 -15.29 33.87 7.72
CA THR A 125 -16.13 34.71 6.87
C THR A 125 -17.58 34.63 7.34
N ALA A 126 -17.90 35.41 8.32
CA ALA A 126 -19.26 35.93 8.54
C ALA A 126 -19.12 37.21 9.40
N GLY A 127 -18.93 38.35 8.80
CA GLY A 127 -18.87 39.57 9.58
C GLY A 127 -18.40 40.82 8.82
N GLU A 128 -18.51 40.87 7.49
CA GLU A 128 -18.13 42.13 6.81
C GLU A 128 -18.87 42.34 5.50
N ILE A 129 -20.20 42.14 5.51
CA ILE A 129 -21.09 42.62 4.45
C ILE A 129 -22.33 43.21 5.08
N THR A 130 -22.19 44.26 5.87
CA THR A 130 -23.30 45.15 6.27
C THR A 130 -22.80 46.56 6.62
N ARG A 131 -22.00 47.14 5.74
CA ARG A 131 -21.67 48.57 5.78
C ARG A 131 -21.33 49.06 4.39
N SER A 132 -22.30 49.19 3.53
CA SER A 132 -22.20 50.05 2.33
C SER A 132 -23.56 50.09 1.57
N LEU A 133 -24.65 50.44 2.20
CA LEU A 133 -25.90 50.73 1.52
C LEU A 133 -26.71 51.87 2.18
N ASP A 134 -26.10 52.75 2.91
CA ASP A 134 -26.79 53.86 3.55
C ASP A 134 -26.22 55.26 3.19
N ASP A 135 -25.65 55.44 1.99
CA ASP A 135 -25.21 56.79 1.56
C ASP A 135 -25.52 57.02 0.10
N GLU A 136 -26.76 56.88 -0.35
CA GLU A 136 -27.22 57.53 -1.57
C GLU A 136 -28.77 57.67 -1.58
N VAL A 137 -29.32 58.48 -0.67
CA VAL A 137 -30.60 59.17 -0.94
C VAL A 137 -30.60 60.48 -0.17
N LYS A 138 -30.04 61.51 -0.75
CA LYS A 138 -30.39 62.92 -0.51
C LYS A 138 -29.99 63.74 -1.73
N VAL A 139 -30.90 63.93 -2.64
CA VAL A 139 -31.33 65.24 -3.19
C VAL A 139 -32.56 64.96 -3.98
#